data_b61c42fb386717ed660634129499dd6d
#
_entry.id   b61c42fb386717ed660634129499dd6d
#
_cell.length_a   1.000
_cell.length_b   1.000
_cell.length_c   1.000
_cell.angle_alpha   90.00
_cell.angle_beta   90.00
_cell.angle_gamma   90.00
#
_symmetry.space_group_name_H-M   'P 1'
#
loop_
_entity.id
_entity.type
_entity.pdbx_description
1 polymer ?
#
loop_
_entity_poly.entity_id
_entity_poly.type
_entity_poly.pdbx_seq_one_letter_code
_entity_poly.pdbx_strand_id
1 'polypeptide(L)'
;MKKKKHTNNFSTRLASLRKDRGLSQQQLADKVNVSRRVIAYYEVESDNPPSNLVMLLTKVLSVSADELLGIKPIKNNGSKPRLKFTRRMKQIEELPPSQQKALLKNIDMFLKGAEK
;
A
#
# COMPACT_ATOMS: atom_id res chain seq x y z
N MET A 1 8.30 -19.46 -19.93
CA MET A 1 8.11 -19.37 -19.42
C MET A 1 7.76 -19.37 -18.65
N LYS A 2 7.76 -19.12 -18.25
CA LYS A 2 7.47 -19.08 -17.47
C LYS A 2 6.94 -18.61 -16.81
N LYS A 3 6.64 -18.51 -16.72
CA LYS A 3 6.00 -17.91 -16.07
C LYS A 3 5.82 -18.09 -14.72
N LYS A 4 5.91 -17.30 -13.95
CA LYS A 4 5.81 -17.52 -12.68
C LYS A 4 4.48 -17.48 -12.24
N LYS A 5 4.01 -18.37 -11.54
CA LYS A 5 2.75 -18.37 -11.09
C LYS A 5 2.73 -18.16 -9.70
N HIS A 6 3.71 -17.66 -9.06
CA HIS A 6 3.70 -17.50 -7.68
C HIS A 6 3.00 -16.29 -7.28
N THR A 7 2.08 -16.38 -6.42
CA THR A 7 1.34 -15.24 -5.97
C THR A 7 1.90 -14.64 -4.73
N ASN A 8 2.92 -15.24 -4.13
CA ASN A 8 3.49 -14.74 -2.90
C ASN A 8 4.93 -14.36 -3.00
N ASN A 9 5.41 -14.13 -4.19
CA ASN A 9 6.79 -13.71 -4.31
C ASN A 9 6.89 -12.19 -4.25
N PHE A 10 8.12 -11.70 -4.24
CA PHE A 10 8.36 -10.28 -4.10
C PHE A 10 7.67 -9.47 -5.21
N SER A 11 7.81 -9.89 -6.44
CA SER A 11 7.26 -9.14 -7.57
C SER A 11 5.76 -8.94 -7.42
N THR A 12 5.07 -10.00 -7.12
CA THR A 12 3.62 -9.95 -6.99
C THR A 12 3.22 -9.10 -5.81
N ARG A 13 3.93 -9.24 -4.70
CA ARG A 13 3.59 -8.47 -3.51
C ARG A 13 3.87 -6.99 -3.70
N LEU A 14 4.96 -6.67 -4.37
CA LEU A 14 5.28 -5.28 -4.62
C LEU A 14 4.18 -4.59 -5.40
N ALA A 15 3.73 -5.21 -6.49
CA ALA A 15 2.69 -4.62 -7.30
C ALA A 15 1.38 -4.51 -6.51
N SER A 16 1.05 -5.54 -5.76
CA SER A 16 -0.17 -5.56 -4.99
C SER A 16 -0.18 -4.49 -3.91
N LEU A 17 0.92 -4.40 -3.17
CA LEU A 17 1.02 -3.40 -2.11
C LEU A 17 1.00 -1.98 -2.65
N ARG A 18 1.67 -1.78 -3.78
CA ARG A 18 1.66 -0.47 -4.41
C ARG A 18 0.24 -0.04 -4.75
N LYS A 19 -0.50 -0.95 -5.37
CA LYS A 19 -1.87 -0.64 -5.77
C LYS A 19 -2.76 -0.42 -4.56
N ASP A 20 -2.57 -1.19 -3.52
CA ASP A 20 -3.35 -1.02 -2.31
C ASP A 20 -3.12 0.35 -1.68
N ARG A 21 -1.92 0.91 -1.85
CA ARG A 21 -1.62 2.23 -1.34
C ARG A 21 -2.08 3.34 -2.28
N GLY A 22 -2.62 2.97 -3.44
CA GLY A 22 -3.09 3.95 -4.39
C GLY A 22 -1.99 4.65 -5.15
N LEU A 23 -0.85 4.01 -5.29
CA LEU A 23 0.29 4.63 -5.94
C LEU A 23 0.49 4.09 -7.35
N SER A 24 0.87 4.98 -8.26
CA SER A 24 1.31 4.53 -9.58
C SER A 24 2.75 4.06 -9.46
N GLN A 25 3.24 3.41 -10.49
CA GLN A 25 4.65 3.02 -10.52
C GLN A 25 5.56 4.24 -10.39
N GLN A 26 5.19 5.33 -11.07
CA GLN A 26 5.99 6.53 -11.01
C GLN A 26 5.97 7.15 -9.61
N GLN A 27 4.81 7.14 -8.98
CA GLN A 27 4.71 7.70 -7.63
C GLN A 27 5.54 6.91 -6.64
N LEU A 28 5.49 5.59 -6.73
CA LEU A 28 6.31 4.79 -5.84
C LEU A 28 7.79 5.00 -6.13
N ALA A 29 8.16 5.05 -7.40
CA ALA A 29 9.55 5.27 -7.78
C ALA A 29 10.06 6.58 -7.20
N ASP A 30 9.23 7.62 -7.29
CA ASP A 30 9.64 8.91 -6.74
C ASP A 30 9.84 8.83 -5.23
N LYS A 31 9.02 8.08 -4.54
CA LYS A 31 9.13 7.99 -3.09
C LYS A 31 10.36 7.23 -2.64
N VAL A 32 10.83 6.31 -3.45
CA VAL A 32 12.04 5.55 -3.09
C VAL A 32 13.25 5.97 -3.93
N ASN A 33 13.07 7.06 -4.67
CA ASN A 33 14.18 7.70 -5.39
C ASN A 33 14.85 6.81 -6.43
N VAL A 34 14.03 6.15 -7.22
CA VAL A 34 14.51 5.38 -8.37
C VAL A 34 13.65 5.71 -9.56
N SER A 35 14.00 5.21 -10.73
CA SER A 35 13.19 5.47 -11.91
C SER A 35 11.98 4.54 -11.94
N ARG A 36 10.96 4.94 -12.69
CA ARG A 36 9.79 4.11 -12.86
C ARG A 36 10.17 2.75 -13.46
N ARG A 37 11.14 2.76 -14.36
CA ARG A 37 11.57 1.53 -14.99
C ARG A 37 12.08 0.50 -13.96
N VAL A 38 12.73 0.98 -12.92
CA VAL A 38 13.23 0.11 -11.87
C VAL A 38 12.07 -0.55 -11.14
N ILE A 39 11.03 0.21 -10.82
CA ILE A 39 9.86 -0.35 -10.16
C ILE A 39 9.19 -1.37 -11.08
N ALA A 40 9.01 -1.03 -12.35
CA ALA A 40 8.39 -1.94 -13.29
C ALA A 40 9.19 -3.24 -13.41
N TYR A 41 10.50 -3.13 -13.41
CA TYR A 41 11.36 -4.31 -13.52
C TYR A 41 11.13 -5.25 -12.33
N TYR A 42 11.08 -4.70 -11.11
CA TYR A 42 10.90 -5.54 -9.94
C TYR A 42 9.48 -6.03 -9.76
N GLU A 43 8.51 -5.41 -10.42
CA GLU A 43 7.14 -5.92 -10.36
C GLU A 43 6.91 -7.06 -11.34
N VAL A 44 7.72 -7.18 -12.35
CA VAL A 44 7.49 -8.15 -13.42
C VAL A 44 8.61 -9.15 -13.59
N GLU A 45 9.86 -8.70 -13.54
CA GLU A 45 10.94 -9.52 -14.01
C GLU A 45 11.84 -10.12 -12.94
N SER A 46 11.98 -9.50 -11.81
CA SER A 46 12.95 -9.98 -10.84
C SER A 46 12.38 -10.05 -9.44
N ASP A 47 12.71 -11.13 -8.76
CA ASP A 47 12.34 -11.28 -7.36
C ASP A 47 13.49 -10.96 -6.43
N ASN A 48 14.58 -10.44 -6.96
CA ASN A 48 15.81 -10.25 -6.19
C ASN A 48 16.18 -8.78 -6.09
N PRO A 49 15.48 -8.00 -5.27
CA PRO A 49 15.79 -6.59 -5.13
C PRO A 49 17.02 -6.38 -4.27
N PRO A 50 17.77 -5.30 -4.49
CA PRO A 50 18.88 -4.97 -3.60
C PRO A 50 18.34 -4.60 -2.21
N SER A 51 19.13 -4.86 -1.19
CA SER A 51 18.67 -4.67 0.16
C SER A 51 18.33 -3.23 0.48
N ASN A 52 19.07 -2.28 -0.07
CA ASN A 52 18.73 -0.88 0.20
C ASN A 52 17.38 -0.50 -0.37
N LEU A 53 17.01 -1.05 -1.53
CA LEU A 53 15.71 -0.79 -2.09
C LEU A 53 14.62 -1.44 -1.23
N VAL A 54 14.86 -2.65 -0.74
CA VAL A 54 13.92 -3.31 0.14
C VAL A 54 13.62 -2.44 1.35
N MET A 55 14.66 -1.88 1.95
CA MET A 55 14.46 -1.06 3.13
C MET A 55 13.61 0.17 2.86
N LEU A 56 13.83 0.81 1.72
CA LEU A 56 13.03 1.97 1.36
C LEU A 56 11.59 1.59 1.08
N LEU A 57 11.39 0.48 0.38
CA LEU A 57 10.06 0.02 0.05
C LEU A 57 9.27 -0.34 1.31
N THR A 58 9.91 -0.97 2.29
CA THR A 58 9.19 -1.32 3.51
C THR A 58 8.69 -0.09 4.22
N LYS A 59 9.46 0.97 4.21
CA LYS A 59 9.03 2.19 4.85
C LYS A 59 7.86 2.83 4.13
N VAL A 60 7.97 2.93 2.83
CA VAL A 60 6.93 3.58 2.05
C VAL A 60 5.64 2.77 2.05
N LEU A 61 5.76 1.46 1.96
CA LEU A 61 4.59 0.60 1.90
C LEU A 61 4.10 0.14 3.26
N SER A 62 4.81 0.46 4.31
CA SER A 62 4.43 0.15 5.69
C SER A 62 4.26 -1.35 5.92
N VAL A 63 5.23 -2.10 5.48
CA VAL A 63 5.24 -3.55 5.71
C VAL A 63 6.64 -3.93 6.17
N SER A 64 6.76 -5.13 6.71
CA SER A 64 8.07 -5.63 7.09
C SER A 64 8.79 -6.17 5.86
N ALA A 65 10.08 -6.34 5.95
CA ALA A 65 10.83 -6.96 4.86
C ALA A 65 10.34 -8.38 4.60
N ASP A 66 10.03 -9.11 5.66
CA ASP A 66 9.53 -10.48 5.50
C ASP A 66 8.21 -10.50 4.74
N GLU A 67 7.35 -9.55 5.03
CA GLU A 67 6.08 -9.46 4.33
C GLU A 67 6.29 -9.09 2.87
N LEU A 68 7.17 -8.14 2.64
CA LEU A 68 7.42 -7.69 1.27
C LEU A 68 8.08 -8.78 0.43
N LEU A 69 9.01 -9.51 1.02
CA LEU A 69 9.74 -10.52 0.28
C LEU A 69 9.01 -11.84 0.16
N GLY A 70 7.85 -11.96 0.78
CA GLY A 70 7.06 -13.16 0.63
C GLY A 70 7.41 -14.26 1.62
N ILE A 71 8.22 -13.96 2.63
CA ILE A 71 8.59 -14.94 3.63
C ILE A 71 7.46 -15.15 4.63
N LYS A 72 6.72 -14.08 4.91
CA LYS A 72 5.59 -14.16 5.81
C LYS A 72 4.35 -13.61 5.14
N PRO A 73 3.17 -14.06 5.52
CA PRO A 73 1.95 -13.48 4.99
C PRO A 73 1.85 -12.01 5.42
N ILE A 74 1.24 -11.21 4.57
CA ILE A 74 1.02 -9.82 4.91
C ILE A 74 -0.02 -9.77 5.99
N LYS A 75 0.30 -9.12 7.10
CA LYS A 75 -0.63 -9.02 8.18
C LYS A 75 -1.70 -8.04 7.88
N ASN A 76 -2.90 -8.46 8.08
CA ASN A 76 -4.03 -7.61 7.80
C ASN A 76 -4.96 -7.76 8.97
N ASN A 77 -4.44 -7.52 10.15
CA ASN A 77 -5.20 -7.80 11.33
C ASN A 77 -5.97 -6.60 11.78
N GLY A 78 -6.73 -6.75 12.80
CA GLY A 78 -7.63 -5.73 13.24
C GLY A 78 -6.99 -4.56 13.94
N SER A 79 -5.73 -4.66 14.25
CA SER A 79 -5.10 -3.56 14.96
C SER A 79 -4.77 -2.39 14.04
N LYS A 80 -4.85 -2.60 12.73
CA LYS A 80 -4.59 -1.52 11.80
C LYS A 80 -5.75 -1.34 10.87
N PRO A 81 -6.04 -0.11 10.47
CA PRO A 81 -7.10 0.11 9.50
C PRO A 81 -6.74 -0.55 8.19
N ARG A 82 -7.73 -0.91 7.45
CA ARG A 82 -7.48 -1.41 6.12
C ARG A 82 -6.86 -0.32 5.29
N LEU A 83 -6.04 -0.70 4.34
CA LEU A 83 -5.32 0.26 3.53
C LEU A 83 -6.25 1.19 2.76
N LYS A 84 -7.39 0.67 2.31
CA LYS A 84 -8.34 1.53 1.64
C LYS A 84 -8.83 2.65 2.54
N PHE A 85 -9.11 2.32 3.78
CA PHE A 85 -9.56 3.33 4.72
C PHE A 85 -8.46 4.31 5.04
N THR A 86 -7.25 3.83 5.20
CA THR A 86 -6.13 4.70 5.51
C THR A 86 -5.95 5.75 4.44
N ARG A 87 -6.03 5.33 3.17
CA ARG A 87 -5.87 6.27 2.08
C ARG A 87 -6.99 7.30 2.05
N ARG A 88 -8.21 6.85 2.29
CA ARG A 88 -9.34 7.77 2.30
C ARG A 88 -9.28 8.73 3.45
N MET A 89 -8.82 8.26 4.61
CA MET A 89 -8.67 9.15 5.74
C MET A 89 -7.68 10.26 5.42
N LYS A 90 -6.62 9.92 4.73
CA LYS A 90 -5.66 10.92 4.35
C LYS A 90 -6.26 11.96 3.43
N GLN A 91 -7.07 11.52 2.48
CA GLN A 91 -7.74 12.43 1.58
C GLN A 91 -8.69 13.34 2.33
N ILE A 92 -9.35 12.80 3.34
CA ILE A 92 -10.26 13.60 4.15
C ILE A 92 -9.51 14.66 4.91
N GLU A 93 -8.34 14.32 5.40
CA GLU A 93 -7.53 15.29 6.15
C GLU A 93 -7.08 16.47 5.30
N GLU A 94 -7.09 16.29 3.99
CA GLU A 94 -6.70 17.36 3.10
C GLU A 94 -7.85 18.28 2.72
N LEU A 95 -9.05 17.97 3.16
CA LEU A 95 -10.20 18.80 2.86
C LEU A 95 -10.24 20.03 3.77
N PRO A 96 -10.90 21.09 3.33
CA PRO A 96 -11.10 22.23 4.22
C PRO A 96 -11.84 21.83 5.48
N PRO A 97 -11.59 22.51 6.60
CA PRO A 97 -12.20 22.11 7.87
C PRO A 97 -13.71 22.01 7.85
N SER A 98 -14.38 22.90 7.14
CA SER A 98 -15.84 22.84 7.10
C SER A 98 -16.32 21.57 6.41
N GLN A 99 -15.62 21.14 5.38
CA GLN A 99 -16.00 19.91 4.68
C GLN A 99 -15.66 18.68 5.51
N GLN A 100 -14.56 18.71 6.23
CA GLN A 100 -14.23 17.61 7.12
C GLN A 100 -15.32 17.42 8.17
N LYS A 101 -15.78 18.51 8.73
CA LYS A 101 -16.79 18.45 9.75
C LYS A 101 -18.10 17.86 9.23
N ALA A 102 -18.50 18.30 8.05
CA ALA A 102 -19.73 17.78 7.45
C ALA A 102 -19.61 16.29 7.17
N LEU A 103 -18.46 15.88 6.65
CA LEU A 103 -18.24 14.48 6.32
C LEU A 103 -18.24 13.60 7.57
N LEU A 104 -17.55 14.06 8.61
CA LEU A 104 -17.50 13.30 9.85
C LEU A 104 -18.86 13.13 10.48
N LYS A 105 -19.68 14.14 10.35
CA LYS A 105 -21.03 14.05 10.85
C LYS A 105 -21.81 12.96 10.14
N ASN A 106 -21.66 12.89 8.82
CA ASN A 106 -22.31 11.84 8.05
C ASN A 106 -21.82 10.46 8.45
N ILE A 107 -20.53 10.33 8.65
CA ILE A 107 -19.97 9.06 9.07
C ILE A 107 -20.51 8.65 10.43
N ASP A 108 -20.61 9.59 11.35
CA ASP A 108 -21.15 9.30 12.67
C ASP A 108 -22.59 8.80 12.58
N MET A 109 -23.36 9.38 11.69
CA MET A 109 -24.73 8.94 11.52
C MET A 109 -24.81 7.52 10.99
N PHE A 110 -23.95 7.19 10.05
CA PHE A 110 -23.90 5.83 9.55
C PHE A 110 -23.50 4.85 10.63
N LEU A 111 -22.52 5.21 11.42
CA LEU A 111 -22.05 4.32 12.47
C LEU A 111 -23.10 4.13 13.53
N LYS A 112 -23.82 5.18 13.85
CA LYS A 112 -24.87 5.06 14.82
C LYS A 112 -25.99 4.16 14.33
N GLY A 113 -26.35 4.28 13.06
CA GLY A 113 -27.35 3.42 12.49
C GLY A 113 -26.96 1.97 12.50
N ALA A 114 -25.67 1.71 12.36
CA ALA A 114 -25.18 0.34 12.32
C ALA A 114 -25.09 -0.28 13.71
N GLU A 115 -25.03 0.54 14.72
CA GLU A 115 -24.89 0.03 16.05
C GLU A 115 -26.12 -0.63 16.56
N LYS A 116 -27.26 -0.16 16.24
CA LYS A 116 -28.49 -0.74 16.64
C LYS A 116 -28.47 -1.75 17.60
#